data_df08d165ffbe0953a54970bf109fdfc9
#
_entry.id   df08d165ffbe0953a54970bf109fdfc9
#
_cell.length_a   1.000
_cell.length_b   1.000
_cell.length_c   1.000
_cell.angle_alpha   90.00
_cell.angle_beta   90.00
_cell.angle_gamma   90.00
#
_symmetry.space_group_name_H-M   'P 1'
#
loop_
_entity.id
_entity.type
_entity.pdbx_description
1 polymer ?
#
loop_
_entity_poly.entity_id
_entity_poly.type
_entity_poly.pdbx_seq_one_letter_code
_entity_poly.pdbx_strand_id
1 'polypeptide(L)'
;MLDDSLKAQLGAYLERVQQPFEIVASLSDSENSREMLDLLQTITGLRSDKITLKTDGQDARKPSFTLQRVGSDTSLRFAGLPLGHEFTSLVLALLWTGGHPPKVEPDVIEQITALDGDFHFEVYMSLSCHNCPDVVQALSLMAILNPKIKTTIIEGGAFQEEVETREIMAVPMVFLNGSMFASGKMTVEEIVAKLDTGAAARDAAKLSAKEAYDVLIVGGGPAGAAAAVYAARKGIRTGVVAERFGGQVNDTLAIENYISVLETDGPKFAAALEAHTRAYDVDIMNLQRADKLIPAAQPGGLIEVQLANGGVLKSKSVIISTGARWRNVNVPGEAEYRNKGVAYCPHCDGPLFKGKRVAVIGGGNSGVEAAIDLAGVVAHVTLIEFAEQLKADAVLVNKLKSLPNVEIHTNAQTTEITGVEGKVNGLSYKDRATGADHHVALEGVFVQIGLVPNTEWLKGTLELSRFGEIMVDAKGATNVPGVFAAGDCTTVPYKQIVIAAGDGAKAALGAFDHLIRSSVPA
;
A
#
# COMPACT_ATOMS: atom_id res chain seq x y z
N MET A 1 25.44 22.91 3.08
CA MET A 1 25.93 23.09 1.68
C MET A 1 25.90 21.74 0.97
N LEU A 2 25.53 21.73 -0.32
CA LEU A 2 25.59 20.52 -1.14
C LEU A 2 27.05 20.17 -1.43
N ASP A 3 27.45 18.92 -1.27
CA ASP A 3 28.75 18.44 -1.72
C ASP A 3 28.82 18.36 -3.26
N ASP A 4 30.00 18.18 -3.80
CA ASP A 4 30.23 18.20 -5.25
C ASP A 4 29.52 17.05 -5.97
N SER A 5 29.30 15.90 -5.29
CA SER A 5 28.56 14.77 -5.84
C SER A 5 27.08 15.09 -5.99
N LEU A 6 26.46 15.67 -4.95
CA LEU A 6 25.06 16.10 -4.96
C LEU A 6 24.83 17.23 -5.97
N LYS A 7 25.79 18.19 -6.10
CA LYS A 7 25.72 19.22 -7.14
C LYS A 7 25.75 18.66 -8.54
N ALA A 8 26.61 17.68 -8.79
CA ALA A 8 26.69 17.01 -10.10
C ALA A 8 25.40 16.24 -10.43
N GLN A 9 24.84 15.52 -9.45
CA GLN A 9 23.56 14.83 -9.61
C GLN A 9 22.41 15.81 -9.86
N LEU A 10 22.32 16.88 -9.06
CA LEU A 10 21.32 17.93 -9.24
C LEU A 10 21.41 18.56 -10.62
N GLY A 11 22.61 18.86 -11.11
CA GLY A 11 22.84 19.36 -12.45
C GLY A 11 22.29 18.43 -13.54
N ALA A 12 22.57 17.14 -13.44
CA ALA A 12 22.06 16.13 -14.37
C ALA A 12 20.51 16.02 -14.35
N TYR A 13 19.87 16.16 -13.18
CA TYR A 13 18.41 16.22 -13.10
C TYR A 13 17.86 17.51 -13.73
N LEU A 14 18.46 18.65 -13.45
CA LEU A 14 17.99 19.96 -13.94
C LEU A 14 18.13 20.12 -15.48
N GLU A 15 18.92 19.30 -16.17
CA GLU A 15 18.92 19.23 -17.63
C GLU A 15 17.53 18.94 -18.23
N ARG A 16 16.64 18.28 -17.45
CA ARG A 16 15.26 17.95 -17.83
C ARG A 16 14.29 19.13 -17.72
N VAL A 17 14.72 20.25 -17.16
CA VAL A 17 13.91 21.47 -17.08
C VAL A 17 13.75 22.07 -18.48
N GLN A 18 12.53 22.14 -18.97
CA GLN A 18 12.17 22.58 -20.32
C GLN A 18 11.62 24.02 -20.33
N GLN A 19 10.85 24.39 -19.32
CA GLN A 19 10.18 25.68 -19.22
C GLN A 19 10.88 26.58 -18.21
N PRO A 20 10.99 27.90 -18.49
CA PRO A 20 11.56 28.84 -17.52
C PRO A 20 10.63 29.08 -16.34
N PHE A 21 11.24 29.23 -15.15
CA PHE A 21 10.56 29.60 -13.94
C PHE A 21 11.41 30.47 -13.03
N GLU A 22 10.79 31.12 -12.06
CA GLU A 22 11.42 31.99 -11.09
C GLU A 22 11.42 31.36 -9.70
N ILE A 23 12.49 31.59 -8.96
CA ILE A 23 12.58 31.34 -7.53
C ILE A 23 12.55 32.69 -6.85
N VAL A 24 11.52 32.96 -6.04
CA VAL A 24 11.37 34.20 -5.30
C VAL A 24 11.63 33.94 -3.82
N ALA A 25 12.79 34.38 -3.33
CA ALA A 25 13.22 34.16 -1.96
C ALA A 25 12.84 35.34 -1.04
N SER A 26 12.33 35.01 0.14
CA SER A 26 12.07 35.94 1.27
C SER A 26 13.07 35.62 2.38
N LEU A 27 14.05 36.50 2.57
CA LEU A 27 15.20 36.29 3.44
C LEU A 27 15.23 37.30 4.57
N SER A 28 15.98 36.97 5.63
CA SER A 28 16.34 37.84 6.76
C SER A 28 17.87 37.81 6.94
N ASP A 29 18.36 38.50 7.97
CA ASP A 29 19.80 38.50 8.28
C ASP A 29 20.29 37.25 9.04
N SER A 30 19.44 36.23 9.17
CA SER A 30 19.74 34.97 9.88
C SER A 30 20.73 34.07 9.13
N GLU A 31 21.37 33.15 9.85
CA GLU A 31 22.25 32.14 9.29
C GLU A 31 21.49 31.23 8.32
N ASN A 32 20.30 30.75 8.69
CA ASN A 32 19.43 29.94 7.84
C ASN A 32 19.08 30.66 6.53
N SER A 33 18.92 31.98 6.53
CA SER A 33 18.68 32.75 5.31
C SER A 33 19.91 32.80 4.39
N ARG A 34 21.12 32.82 4.94
CA ARG A 34 22.36 32.76 4.15
C ARG A 34 22.55 31.39 3.54
N GLU A 35 22.27 30.31 4.30
CA GLU A 35 22.32 28.93 3.79
C GLU A 35 21.30 28.72 2.68
N MET A 36 20.08 29.22 2.84
CA MET A 36 19.05 29.18 1.79
C MET A 36 19.51 29.93 0.54
N LEU A 37 20.07 31.12 0.68
CA LEU A 37 20.57 31.87 -0.46
C LEU A 37 21.66 31.13 -1.22
N ASP A 38 22.61 30.51 -0.51
CA ASP A 38 23.67 29.69 -1.12
C ASP A 38 23.10 28.48 -1.88
N LEU A 39 22.12 27.78 -1.31
CA LEU A 39 21.40 26.69 -1.97
C LEU A 39 20.72 27.16 -3.26
N LEU A 40 19.97 28.26 -3.19
CA LEU A 40 19.23 28.78 -4.34
C LEU A 40 20.15 29.33 -5.43
N GLN A 41 21.26 29.96 -5.07
CA GLN A 41 22.31 30.39 -6.03
C GLN A 41 22.97 29.20 -6.70
N THR A 42 23.21 28.12 -5.95
CA THR A 42 23.74 26.88 -6.52
C THR A 42 22.76 26.30 -7.55
N ILE A 43 21.46 26.18 -7.20
CA ILE A 43 20.41 25.68 -8.11
C ILE A 43 20.34 26.53 -9.39
N THR A 44 20.25 27.85 -9.24
CA THR A 44 20.14 28.75 -10.39
C THR A 44 21.42 28.77 -11.25
N GLY A 45 22.60 28.65 -10.63
CA GLY A 45 23.87 28.55 -11.33
C GLY A 45 23.96 27.33 -12.24
N LEU A 46 23.34 26.21 -11.85
CA LEU A 46 23.31 24.98 -12.67
C LEU A 46 22.41 25.10 -13.92
N ARG A 47 21.40 25.97 -13.92
CA ARG A 47 20.45 26.17 -15.03
C ARG A 47 20.03 27.63 -15.16
N SER A 48 21.02 28.53 -15.27
CA SER A 48 20.81 29.98 -15.40
C SER A 48 20.06 30.39 -16.68
N ASP A 49 19.99 29.51 -17.67
CA ASP A 49 19.19 29.69 -18.88
C ASP A 49 17.67 29.48 -18.66
N LYS A 50 17.27 28.84 -17.57
CA LYS A 50 15.87 28.47 -17.27
C LYS A 50 15.38 28.90 -15.91
N ILE A 51 16.26 29.08 -14.93
CA ILE A 51 15.91 29.37 -13.55
C ILE A 51 16.45 30.74 -13.16
N THR A 52 15.56 31.64 -12.76
CA THR A 52 15.91 32.99 -12.31
C THR A 52 15.66 33.11 -10.80
N LEU A 53 16.65 33.63 -10.07
CA LEU A 53 16.51 33.94 -8.64
C LEU A 53 16.17 35.42 -8.42
N LYS A 54 15.13 35.65 -7.65
CA LYS A 54 14.75 36.95 -7.08
C LYS A 54 14.82 36.90 -5.55
N THR A 55 15.32 37.95 -4.90
CA THR A 55 15.49 37.98 -3.44
C THR A 55 14.67 39.09 -2.77
N ASP A 56 13.64 39.56 -3.46
CA ASP A 56 12.74 40.64 -3.05
C ASP A 56 11.40 40.13 -2.51
N GLY A 57 11.30 38.83 -2.21
CA GLY A 57 10.12 38.20 -1.63
C GLY A 57 9.74 38.82 -0.27
N GLN A 58 8.44 38.91 0.02
CA GLN A 58 7.87 39.53 1.22
C GLN A 58 7.05 38.56 2.07
N ASP A 59 7.40 37.27 2.07
CA ASP A 59 6.71 36.32 2.94
C ASP A 59 7.01 36.55 4.43
N ALA A 60 6.04 36.30 5.27
CA ALA A 60 6.19 36.45 6.73
C ALA A 60 7.14 35.37 7.30
N ARG A 61 7.11 34.16 6.74
CA ARG A 61 8.02 33.07 7.13
C ARG A 61 9.37 33.26 6.43
N LYS A 62 10.41 33.54 7.21
CA LYS A 62 11.77 33.74 6.72
C LYS A 62 12.74 32.81 7.45
N PRO A 63 13.62 32.08 6.72
CA PRO A 63 13.74 32.03 5.26
C PRO A 63 12.66 31.23 4.59
N SER A 64 12.24 31.67 3.41
CA SER A 64 11.35 30.89 2.53
C SER A 64 11.63 31.25 1.08
N PHE A 65 11.17 30.39 0.14
CA PHE A 65 11.17 30.68 -1.28
C PHE A 65 9.96 30.07 -1.97
N THR A 66 9.54 30.73 -3.04
CA THR A 66 8.42 30.27 -3.87
C THR A 66 8.92 29.90 -5.26
N LEU A 67 8.50 28.75 -5.76
CA LEU A 67 8.67 28.34 -7.15
C LEU A 67 7.49 28.87 -7.95
N GLN A 68 7.74 29.68 -8.96
CA GLN A 68 6.71 30.33 -9.75
C GLN A 68 7.00 30.16 -11.24
N ARG A 69 6.07 29.52 -11.95
CA ARG A 69 6.18 29.40 -13.40
C ARG A 69 5.89 30.75 -14.06
N VAL A 70 6.72 31.16 -15.03
CA VAL A 70 6.54 32.43 -15.73
C VAL A 70 5.21 32.44 -16.47
N GLY A 71 4.39 33.47 -16.20
CA GLY A 71 3.06 33.62 -16.83
C GLY A 71 1.96 32.71 -16.27
N SER A 72 2.16 32.12 -15.08
CA SER A 72 1.18 31.29 -14.38
C SER A 72 1.01 31.76 -12.93
N ASP A 73 -0.19 31.58 -12.36
CA ASP A 73 -0.47 31.79 -10.94
C ASP A 73 -0.05 30.61 -10.05
N THR A 74 0.70 29.67 -10.61
CA THR A 74 1.23 28.52 -9.88
C THR A 74 2.12 28.99 -8.73
N SER A 75 1.84 28.55 -7.52
CA SER A 75 2.62 28.93 -6.33
C SER A 75 2.85 27.73 -5.42
N LEU A 76 4.11 27.31 -5.36
CA LEU A 76 4.60 26.30 -4.43
C LEU A 76 5.70 26.93 -3.57
N ARG A 77 5.49 26.98 -2.26
CA ARG A 77 6.40 27.61 -1.31
C ARG A 77 7.05 26.61 -0.38
N PHE A 78 8.34 26.80 -0.14
CA PHE A 78 9.10 26.14 0.92
C PHE A 78 9.49 27.17 1.99
N ALA A 79 9.07 26.97 3.21
CA ALA A 79 9.47 27.73 4.39
C ALA A 79 10.42 26.85 5.23
N GLY A 80 11.66 27.28 5.36
CA GLY A 80 12.79 26.50 5.84
C GLY A 80 13.56 25.80 4.71
N LEU A 81 14.66 25.14 5.06
CA LEU A 81 15.57 24.48 4.12
C LEU A 81 15.06 23.05 3.81
N PRO A 82 14.68 22.72 2.57
CA PRO A 82 14.22 21.38 2.19
C PRO A 82 15.41 20.44 1.90
N LEU A 83 16.14 20.09 2.94
CA LEU A 83 17.29 19.18 2.91
C LEU A 83 16.94 17.82 3.55
N GLY A 84 17.93 16.99 3.82
CA GLY A 84 17.70 15.67 4.40
C GLY A 84 16.76 14.82 3.56
N HIS A 85 15.72 14.24 4.16
CA HIS A 85 14.73 13.43 3.44
C HIS A 85 13.89 14.21 2.42
N GLU A 86 13.81 15.55 2.54
CA GLU A 86 13.04 16.40 1.63
C GLU A 86 13.84 16.91 0.42
N PHE A 87 15.13 16.59 0.31
CA PHE A 87 15.91 16.99 -0.85
C PHE A 87 15.35 16.43 -2.17
N THR A 88 14.88 15.20 -2.16
CA THR A 88 14.22 14.60 -3.33
C THR A 88 12.92 15.33 -3.68
N SER A 89 12.15 15.76 -2.68
CA SER A 89 10.92 16.55 -2.88
C SER A 89 11.21 17.90 -3.52
N LEU A 90 12.29 18.57 -3.11
CA LEU A 90 12.77 19.80 -3.76
C LEU A 90 13.13 19.55 -5.23
N VAL A 91 13.92 18.52 -5.52
CA VAL A 91 14.34 18.18 -6.89
C VAL A 91 13.13 17.93 -7.79
N LEU A 92 12.15 17.14 -7.32
CA LEU A 92 10.92 16.89 -8.06
C LEU A 92 10.10 18.17 -8.28
N ALA A 93 9.99 19.02 -7.27
CA ALA A 93 9.30 20.31 -7.38
C ALA A 93 9.93 21.22 -8.45
N LEU A 94 11.26 21.30 -8.50
CA LEU A 94 12.00 22.04 -9.54
C LEU A 94 11.73 21.47 -10.95
N LEU A 95 11.78 20.15 -11.08
CA LEU A 95 11.54 19.45 -12.35
C LEU A 95 10.11 19.69 -12.86
N TRP A 96 9.12 19.50 -12.00
CA TRP A 96 7.71 19.68 -12.37
C TRP A 96 7.38 21.14 -12.67
N THR A 97 7.90 22.08 -11.87
CA THR A 97 7.76 23.51 -12.16
C THR A 97 8.38 23.85 -13.51
N GLY A 98 9.52 23.25 -13.83
CA GLY A 98 10.20 23.38 -15.11
C GLY A 98 9.60 22.56 -16.26
N GLY A 99 8.41 21.98 -16.12
CA GLY A 99 7.66 21.33 -17.19
C GLY A 99 8.02 19.87 -17.44
N HIS A 100 8.81 19.24 -16.56
CA HIS A 100 9.04 17.80 -16.65
C HIS A 100 7.75 17.05 -16.25
N PRO A 101 7.28 16.06 -17.04
CA PRO A 101 6.04 15.34 -16.74
C PRO A 101 6.17 14.50 -15.47
N PRO A 102 5.16 14.53 -14.57
CA PRO A 102 5.14 13.67 -13.41
C PRO A 102 4.87 12.21 -13.80
N LYS A 103 5.36 11.28 -12.99
CA LYS A 103 5.06 9.84 -13.12
C LYS A 103 3.84 9.49 -12.26
N VAL A 104 2.68 9.95 -12.69
CA VAL A 104 1.39 9.71 -12.03
C VAL A 104 0.41 9.30 -13.12
N GLU A 105 -0.58 8.46 -12.78
CA GLU A 105 -1.59 7.99 -13.72
C GLU A 105 -2.37 9.19 -14.33
N PRO A 106 -2.68 9.14 -15.63
CA PRO A 106 -3.38 10.25 -16.32
C PRO A 106 -4.70 10.65 -15.66
N ASP A 107 -5.45 9.68 -15.13
CA ASP A 107 -6.73 9.90 -14.46
C ASP A 107 -6.56 10.75 -13.18
N VAL A 108 -5.47 10.58 -12.45
CA VAL A 108 -5.16 11.38 -11.25
C VAL A 108 -4.82 12.83 -11.64
N ILE A 109 -4.08 13.01 -12.75
CA ILE A 109 -3.78 14.35 -13.29
C ILE A 109 -5.08 15.05 -13.69
N GLU A 110 -6.00 14.34 -14.36
CA GLU A 110 -7.31 14.87 -14.74
C GLU A 110 -8.12 15.27 -13.51
N GLN A 111 -8.17 14.44 -12.48
CA GLN A 111 -8.85 14.73 -11.22
C GLN A 111 -8.27 15.98 -10.54
N ILE A 112 -6.95 16.10 -10.42
CA ILE A 112 -6.30 17.28 -9.82
C ILE A 112 -6.64 18.55 -10.60
N THR A 113 -6.57 18.51 -11.93
CA THR A 113 -6.85 19.68 -12.78
C THR A 113 -8.33 20.08 -12.77
N ALA A 114 -9.22 19.12 -12.54
CA ALA A 114 -10.67 19.34 -12.43
C ALA A 114 -11.11 19.87 -11.06
N LEU A 115 -10.26 19.85 -10.02
CA LEU A 115 -10.61 20.42 -8.72
C LEU A 115 -10.93 21.90 -8.85
N ASP A 116 -12.14 22.27 -8.39
CA ASP A 116 -12.65 23.65 -8.42
C ASP A 116 -12.84 24.17 -6.99
N GLY A 117 -12.13 25.23 -6.64
CA GLY A 117 -12.13 25.84 -5.31
C GLY A 117 -10.78 26.47 -5.01
N ASP A 118 -10.73 27.31 -3.99
CA ASP A 118 -9.48 27.88 -3.49
C ASP A 118 -8.92 27.01 -2.37
N PHE A 119 -7.84 26.28 -2.68
CA PHE A 119 -7.21 25.34 -1.77
C PHE A 119 -5.85 25.89 -1.32
N HIS A 120 -5.73 26.27 -0.06
CA HIS A 120 -4.48 26.72 0.55
C HIS A 120 -3.99 25.63 1.52
N PHE A 121 -3.03 24.82 1.07
CA PHE A 121 -2.40 23.80 1.90
C PHE A 121 -1.18 24.33 2.63
N GLU A 122 -1.08 23.97 3.89
CA GLU A 122 0.13 24.12 4.71
C GLU A 122 0.49 22.73 5.23
N VAL A 123 1.68 22.24 4.90
CA VAL A 123 2.18 20.94 5.37
C VAL A 123 3.39 21.14 6.25
N TYR A 124 3.27 20.74 7.51
CA TYR A 124 4.39 20.72 8.46
C TYR A 124 5.13 19.40 8.32
N MET A 125 6.44 19.49 8.15
CA MET A 125 7.33 18.36 7.98
C MET A 125 8.58 18.49 8.84
N SER A 126 9.36 17.42 8.93
CA SER A 126 10.70 17.42 9.55
C SER A 126 11.70 16.78 8.61
N LEU A 127 12.92 17.28 8.59
CA LEU A 127 14.00 16.78 7.73
C LEU A 127 14.41 15.33 8.01
N SER A 128 14.06 14.80 9.17
CA SER A 128 14.29 13.39 9.58
C SER A 128 13.05 12.49 9.44
N CYS A 129 11.92 13.02 8.99
CA CYS A 129 10.67 12.28 8.86
C CYS A 129 10.66 11.42 7.59
N HIS A 130 10.50 10.11 7.71
CA HIS A 130 10.46 9.18 6.57
C HIS A 130 9.14 9.19 5.80
N ASN A 131 8.04 9.61 6.44
CA ASN A 131 6.69 9.64 5.85
C ASN A 131 6.32 11.00 5.24
N CYS A 132 7.09 12.05 5.53
CA CYS A 132 6.81 13.40 5.06
C CYS A 132 6.98 13.56 3.55
N PRO A 133 8.00 12.98 2.89
CA PRO A 133 8.21 13.16 1.46
C PRO A 133 7.02 12.79 0.58
N ASP A 134 6.28 11.74 0.91
CA ASP A 134 5.12 11.32 0.11
C ASP A 134 4.03 12.40 0.07
N VAL A 135 3.73 13.00 1.23
CA VAL A 135 2.71 14.05 1.35
C VAL A 135 3.20 15.37 0.75
N VAL A 136 4.46 15.73 0.99
CA VAL A 136 5.10 16.92 0.43
C VAL A 136 5.11 16.87 -1.10
N GLN A 137 5.49 15.74 -1.69
CA GLN A 137 5.51 15.54 -3.14
C GLN A 137 4.10 15.58 -3.73
N ALA A 138 3.12 14.92 -3.09
CA ALA A 138 1.73 14.93 -3.52
C ALA A 138 1.17 16.37 -3.59
N LEU A 139 1.30 17.15 -2.51
CA LEU A 139 0.80 18.52 -2.44
C LEU A 139 1.59 19.47 -3.35
N SER A 140 2.89 19.25 -3.54
CA SER A 140 3.71 19.98 -4.52
C SER A 140 3.22 19.76 -5.94
N LEU A 141 2.98 18.51 -6.30
CA LEU A 141 2.46 18.16 -7.61
C LEU A 141 1.10 18.80 -7.87
N MET A 142 0.19 18.72 -6.89
CA MET A 142 -1.15 19.31 -6.99
C MET A 142 -1.09 20.82 -7.23
N ALA A 143 -0.22 21.55 -6.50
CA ALA A 143 -0.04 22.98 -6.67
C ALA A 143 0.52 23.36 -8.07
N ILE A 144 1.34 22.50 -8.66
CA ILE A 144 1.93 22.73 -9.98
C ILE A 144 0.93 22.42 -11.11
N LEU A 145 0.05 21.42 -10.92
CA LEU A 145 -0.94 21.02 -11.92
C LEU A 145 -2.19 21.90 -11.91
N ASN A 146 -2.57 22.47 -10.76
CA ASN A 146 -3.78 23.29 -10.64
C ASN A 146 -3.48 24.61 -9.94
N PRO A 147 -3.61 25.76 -10.63
CA PRO A 147 -3.31 27.09 -10.06
C PRO A 147 -4.25 27.51 -8.91
N LYS A 148 -5.39 26.84 -8.74
CA LYS A 148 -6.31 27.05 -7.60
C LYS A 148 -5.81 26.41 -6.31
N ILE A 149 -4.76 25.59 -6.41
CA ILE A 149 -4.12 24.91 -5.28
C ILE A 149 -2.81 25.65 -4.97
N LYS A 150 -2.70 26.21 -3.78
CA LYS A 150 -1.48 26.81 -3.25
C LYS A 150 -0.95 25.95 -2.13
N THR A 151 0.34 25.63 -2.16
CA THR A 151 0.96 24.79 -1.12
C THR A 151 2.14 25.49 -0.49
N THR A 152 2.16 25.53 0.83
CA THR A 152 3.32 25.95 1.64
C THR A 152 3.83 24.76 2.44
N ILE A 153 5.08 24.36 2.19
CA ILE A 153 5.80 23.31 2.89
C ILE A 153 6.60 23.96 4.00
N ILE A 154 6.38 23.57 5.24
CA ILE A 154 6.93 24.24 6.43
C ILE A 154 7.82 23.25 7.19
N GLU A 155 9.09 23.57 7.32
CA GLU A 155 10.01 22.84 8.15
C GLU A 155 9.78 23.21 9.61
N GLY A 156 9.21 22.28 10.39
CA GLY A 156 8.75 22.56 11.75
C GLY A 156 9.86 22.97 12.73
N GLY A 157 11.09 22.49 12.52
CA GLY A 157 12.24 22.87 13.34
C GLY A 157 12.64 24.34 13.18
N ALA A 158 12.43 24.91 11.98
CA ALA A 158 12.71 26.33 11.73
C ALA A 158 11.59 27.27 12.23
N PHE A 159 10.37 26.75 12.46
CA PHE A 159 9.18 27.51 12.85
C PHE A 159 8.52 26.91 14.11
N GLN A 160 9.31 26.69 15.18
CA GLN A 160 8.86 26.05 16.42
C GLN A 160 7.70 26.76 17.11
N GLU A 161 7.73 28.09 17.16
CA GLU A 161 6.66 28.91 17.77
C GLU A 161 5.30 28.65 17.07
N GLU A 162 5.32 28.47 15.75
CA GLU A 162 4.12 28.17 14.97
C GLU A 162 3.64 26.73 15.20
N VAL A 163 4.57 25.76 15.33
CA VAL A 163 4.30 24.36 15.68
C VAL A 163 3.65 24.26 17.05
N GLU A 164 4.17 24.99 18.05
CA GLU A 164 3.63 25.02 19.41
C GLU A 164 2.24 25.68 19.44
N THR A 165 2.07 26.81 18.77
CA THR A 165 0.80 27.55 18.72
C THR A 165 -0.31 26.72 18.07
N ARG A 166 0.02 25.89 17.08
CA ARG A 166 -0.91 25.01 16.38
C ARG A 166 -1.04 23.62 17.00
N GLU A 167 -0.40 23.37 18.13
CA GLU A 167 -0.41 22.09 18.85
C GLU A 167 -0.04 20.90 17.94
N ILE A 168 0.97 21.04 17.06
CA ILE A 168 1.39 20.00 16.13
C ILE A 168 2.27 19.00 16.86
N MET A 169 1.70 17.81 17.15
CA MET A 169 2.36 16.76 17.92
C MET A 169 3.07 15.72 17.05
N ALA A 170 2.77 15.68 15.75
CA ALA A 170 3.35 14.70 14.81
C ALA A 170 3.38 15.26 13.39
N VAL A 171 4.34 14.78 12.58
CA VAL A 171 4.49 15.16 11.18
C VAL A 171 4.49 13.91 10.27
N PRO A 172 3.98 13.99 9.02
CA PRO A 172 3.42 15.20 8.38
C PRO A 172 2.05 15.57 8.96
N MET A 173 1.84 16.89 9.14
CA MET A 173 0.55 17.47 9.52
C MET A 173 0.11 18.43 8.43
N VAL A 174 -1.09 18.26 7.91
CA VAL A 174 -1.64 19.04 6.80
C VAL A 174 -2.81 19.88 7.27
N PHE A 175 -2.76 21.18 6.97
CA PHE A 175 -3.87 22.10 7.12
C PHE A 175 -4.38 22.52 5.73
N LEU A 176 -5.68 22.67 5.61
CA LEU A 176 -6.35 23.21 4.44
C LEU A 176 -7.16 24.44 4.85
N ASN A 177 -6.87 25.58 4.23
CA ASN A 177 -7.54 26.85 4.52
C ASN A 177 -7.53 27.19 6.03
N GLY A 178 -6.41 26.90 6.70
CA GLY A 178 -6.22 27.14 8.13
C GLY A 178 -6.78 26.08 9.08
N SER A 179 -7.58 25.13 8.60
CA SER A 179 -8.15 24.04 9.40
C SER A 179 -7.35 22.76 9.21
N MET A 180 -7.22 21.94 10.28
CA MET A 180 -6.57 20.65 10.20
C MET A 180 -7.29 19.76 9.18
N PHE A 181 -6.55 19.29 8.17
CA PHE A 181 -7.06 18.43 7.09
C PHE A 181 -6.71 16.96 7.31
N ALA A 182 -5.45 16.70 7.67
CA ALA A 182 -4.97 15.33 7.86
C ALA A 182 -3.65 15.28 8.63
N SER A 183 -3.34 14.13 9.20
CA SER A 183 -2.09 13.80 9.87
C SER A 183 -1.59 12.43 9.39
N GLY A 184 -0.27 12.29 9.25
CA GLY A 184 0.38 11.06 8.77
C GLY A 184 0.48 10.96 7.26
N LYS A 185 1.01 9.81 6.80
CA LYS A 185 1.25 9.54 5.38
C LYS A 185 -0.07 9.50 4.60
N MET A 186 -0.08 10.14 3.43
CA MET A 186 -1.18 10.05 2.45
C MET A 186 -0.62 10.07 1.03
N THR A 187 -1.32 9.37 0.14
CA THR A 187 -1.04 9.42 -1.30
C THR A 187 -1.78 10.60 -1.97
N VAL A 188 -1.38 10.96 -3.17
CA VAL A 188 -2.07 12.01 -3.94
C VAL A 188 -3.53 11.67 -4.20
N GLU A 189 -3.84 10.41 -4.47
CA GLU A 189 -5.20 9.91 -4.69
C GLU A 189 -6.08 10.06 -3.44
N GLU A 190 -5.54 9.76 -2.27
CA GLU A 190 -6.24 9.93 -1.00
C GLU A 190 -6.54 11.41 -0.70
N ILE A 191 -5.61 12.31 -1.03
CA ILE A 191 -5.81 13.75 -0.87
C ILE A 191 -6.90 14.24 -1.83
N VAL A 192 -6.82 13.86 -3.11
CA VAL A 192 -7.81 14.23 -4.12
C VAL A 192 -9.20 13.72 -3.75
N ALA A 193 -9.32 12.47 -3.31
CA ALA A 193 -10.59 11.87 -2.88
C ALA A 193 -11.25 12.61 -1.71
N LYS A 194 -10.45 13.20 -0.81
CA LYS A 194 -10.98 14.03 0.29
C LYS A 194 -11.45 15.41 -0.14
N LEU A 195 -10.91 15.95 -1.23
CA LEU A 195 -11.26 17.29 -1.74
C LEU A 195 -12.46 17.27 -2.66
N ASP A 196 -12.53 16.26 -3.50
CA ASP A 196 -13.54 16.14 -4.54
C ASP A 196 -14.67 15.20 -4.12
N THR A 197 -15.64 15.73 -3.41
CA THR A 197 -16.85 15.00 -2.99
C THR A 197 -17.69 14.48 -4.17
N GLY A 198 -17.46 14.97 -5.38
CA GLY A 198 -18.11 14.52 -6.61
C GLY A 198 -17.29 13.49 -7.40
N ALA A 199 -16.00 13.29 -7.09
CA ALA A 199 -15.13 12.37 -7.83
C ALA A 199 -15.66 10.94 -7.81
N ALA A 200 -16.08 10.45 -6.64
CA ALA A 200 -16.62 9.10 -6.50
C ALA A 200 -17.85 8.86 -7.40
N ALA A 201 -18.73 9.85 -7.52
CA ALA A 201 -19.93 9.74 -8.38
C ALA A 201 -19.57 9.79 -9.87
N ARG A 202 -18.59 10.64 -10.27
CA ARG A 202 -18.11 10.70 -11.66
C ARG A 202 -17.40 9.41 -12.05
N ASP A 203 -16.54 8.89 -11.19
CA ASP A 203 -15.85 7.60 -11.39
C ASP A 203 -16.86 6.45 -11.48
N ALA A 204 -17.85 6.42 -10.61
CA ALA A 204 -18.94 5.45 -10.65
C ALA A 204 -19.70 5.49 -11.99
N ALA A 205 -20.01 6.68 -12.50
CA ALA A 205 -20.67 6.86 -13.79
C ALA A 205 -19.79 6.39 -14.96
N LYS A 206 -18.48 6.76 -14.95
CA LYS A 206 -17.48 6.34 -15.96
C LYS A 206 -17.32 4.81 -15.98
N LEU A 207 -17.22 4.19 -14.80
CA LEU A 207 -17.11 2.74 -14.67
C LEU A 207 -18.38 2.01 -15.15
N SER A 208 -19.54 2.53 -14.78
CA SER A 208 -20.83 1.94 -15.18
C SER A 208 -21.12 2.06 -16.67
N ALA A 209 -20.51 3.02 -17.35
CA ALA A 209 -20.64 3.21 -18.80
C ALA A 209 -19.75 2.26 -19.61
N LYS A 210 -18.82 1.53 -18.97
CA LYS A 210 -17.98 0.56 -19.66
C LYS A 210 -18.81 -0.58 -20.25
N GLU A 211 -18.44 -1.01 -21.45
CA GLU A 211 -19.05 -2.20 -22.06
C GLU A 211 -18.78 -3.45 -21.22
N ALA A 212 -19.68 -4.41 -21.26
CA ALA A 212 -19.55 -5.66 -20.53
C ALA A 212 -18.26 -6.43 -20.91
N TYR A 213 -17.57 -6.95 -19.90
CA TYR A 213 -16.42 -7.82 -20.10
C TYR A 213 -16.86 -9.25 -20.44
N ASP A 214 -16.00 -10.01 -21.11
CA ASP A 214 -16.17 -11.45 -21.18
C ASP A 214 -15.76 -12.07 -19.84
N VAL A 215 -14.63 -11.62 -19.26
CA VAL A 215 -14.18 -12.00 -17.94
C VAL A 215 -13.82 -10.74 -17.13
N LEU A 216 -14.46 -10.58 -15.98
CA LEU A 216 -14.11 -9.57 -14.98
C LEU A 216 -13.46 -10.26 -13.78
N ILE A 217 -12.27 -9.81 -13.42
CA ILE A 217 -11.51 -10.32 -12.29
C ILE A 217 -11.59 -9.33 -11.14
N VAL A 218 -11.99 -9.80 -9.96
CA VAL A 218 -12.10 -9.01 -8.74
C VAL A 218 -10.94 -9.35 -7.82
N GLY A 219 -9.96 -8.47 -7.73
CA GLY A 219 -8.71 -8.62 -7.00
C GLY A 219 -7.49 -8.68 -7.92
N GLY A 220 -6.49 -7.82 -7.63
CA GLY A 220 -5.27 -7.66 -8.43
C GLY A 220 -4.03 -8.35 -7.83
N GLY A 221 -4.20 -9.30 -6.91
CA GLY A 221 -3.10 -10.09 -6.35
C GLY A 221 -2.57 -11.14 -7.35
N PRO A 222 -1.66 -12.04 -6.93
CA PRO A 222 -1.06 -13.07 -7.81
C PRO A 222 -2.08 -13.93 -8.55
N ALA A 223 -3.18 -14.31 -7.87
CA ALA A 223 -4.27 -15.06 -8.50
C ALA A 223 -4.96 -14.25 -9.60
N GLY A 224 -5.28 -12.97 -9.32
CA GLY A 224 -5.93 -12.10 -10.27
C GLY A 224 -5.05 -11.75 -11.46
N ALA A 225 -3.77 -11.45 -11.24
CA ALA A 225 -2.80 -11.18 -12.30
C ALA A 225 -2.65 -12.40 -13.23
N ALA A 226 -2.49 -13.61 -12.65
CA ALA A 226 -2.41 -14.84 -13.44
C ALA A 226 -3.70 -15.09 -14.23
N ALA A 227 -4.87 -14.90 -13.60
CA ALA A 227 -6.16 -15.04 -14.29
C ALA A 227 -6.28 -14.05 -15.45
N ALA A 228 -5.88 -12.79 -15.26
CA ALA A 228 -5.92 -11.76 -16.29
C ALA A 228 -5.05 -12.11 -17.50
N VAL A 229 -3.79 -12.50 -17.25
CA VAL A 229 -2.87 -12.92 -18.32
C VAL A 229 -3.42 -14.12 -19.10
N TYR A 230 -3.95 -15.14 -18.39
CA TYR A 230 -4.49 -16.34 -19.05
C TYR A 230 -5.78 -16.04 -19.83
N ALA A 231 -6.64 -15.17 -19.36
CA ALA A 231 -7.85 -14.74 -20.06
C ALA A 231 -7.50 -13.88 -21.29
N ALA A 232 -6.69 -12.84 -21.12
CA ALA A 232 -6.34 -11.92 -22.20
C ALA A 232 -5.60 -12.61 -23.35
N ARG A 233 -4.71 -13.58 -23.05
CA ARG A 233 -4.02 -14.39 -24.08
C ARG A 233 -4.94 -15.22 -24.95
N LYS A 234 -6.20 -15.39 -24.58
CA LYS A 234 -7.21 -16.05 -25.40
C LYS A 234 -8.02 -15.07 -26.28
N GLY A 235 -7.64 -13.79 -26.24
CA GLY A 235 -8.32 -12.75 -27.01
C GLY A 235 -9.71 -12.38 -26.48
N ILE A 236 -10.01 -12.69 -25.22
CA ILE A 236 -11.28 -12.34 -24.57
C ILE A 236 -11.15 -11.00 -23.84
N ARG A 237 -12.18 -10.17 -23.91
CA ARG A 237 -12.21 -8.88 -23.26
C ARG A 237 -12.14 -9.04 -21.74
N THR A 238 -11.02 -8.63 -21.15
CA THR A 238 -10.68 -8.86 -19.76
C THR A 238 -10.56 -7.56 -18.99
N GLY A 239 -11.24 -7.48 -17.83
CA GLY A 239 -11.10 -6.40 -16.86
C GLY A 239 -10.58 -6.92 -15.52
N VAL A 240 -9.80 -6.11 -14.83
CA VAL A 240 -9.38 -6.34 -13.43
C VAL A 240 -9.81 -5.16 -12.59
N VAL A 241 -10.55 -5.40 -11.52
CA VAL A 241 -10.90 -4.40 -10.52
C VAL A 241 -10.21 -4.73 -9.20
N ALA A 242 -9.48 -3.77 -8.62
CA ALA A 242 -8.70 -3.99 -7.41
C ALA A 242 -8.59 -2.70 -6.57
N GLU A 243 -8.54 -2.84 -5.26
CA GLU A 243 -8.19 -1.73 -4.35
C GLU A 243 -6.72 -1.35 -4.50
N ARG A 244 -5.84 -2.36 -4.62
CA ARG A 244 -4.40 -2.20 -4.83
C ARG A 244 -3.89 -3.37 -5.65
N PHE A 245 -3.28 -3.09 -6.80
CA PHE A 245 -2.64 -4.14 -7.59
C PHE A 245 -1.45 -4.75 -6.83
N GLY A 246 -1.23 -6.06 -6.97
CA GLY A 246 -0.30 -6.84 -6.16
C GLY A 246 -0.90 -7.34 -4.84
N GLY A 247 -1.97 -6.71 -4.32
CA GLY A 247 -2.65 -7.13 -3.08
C GLY A 247 -1.70 -7.20 -1.89
N GLN A 248 -1.85 -8.23 -1.05
CA GLN A 248 -1.06 -8.45 0.17
C GLN A 248 0.43 -8.72 -0.09
N VAL A 249 0.82 -9.12 -1.30
CA VAL A 249 2.23 -9.33 -1.66
C VAL A 249 3.05 -8.06 -1.48
N ASN A 250 2.47 -6.88 -1.71
CA ASN A 250 3.15 -5.60 -1.46
C ASN A 250 3.67 -5.43 -0.02
N ASP A 251 3.13 -6.19 0.93
CA ASP A 251 3.48 -6.10 2.35
C ASP A 251 4.55 -7.12 2.77
N THR A 252 5.09 -7.90 1.82
CA THR A 252 6.10 -8.93 2.05
C THR A 252 7.51 -8.36 1.84
N LEU A 253 8.42 -8.60 2.79
CA LEU A 253 9.80 -8.08 2.73
C LEU A 253 10.67 -8.85 1.75
N ALA A 254 10.64 -10.18 1.82
CA ALA A 254 11.48 -11.05 1.01
C ALA A 254 10.64 -12.20 0.44
N ILE A 255 10.88 -12.54 -0.81
CA ILE A 255 10.25 -13.65 -1.53
C ILE A 255 11.37 -14.46 -2.17
N GLU A 256 11.61 -15.67 -1.64
CA GLU A 256 12.64 -16.61 -2.11
C GLU A 256 12.04 -17.95 -2.54
N ASN A 257 10.74 -18.13 -2.32
CA ASN A 257 10.01 -19.37 -2.56
C ASN A 257 9.12 -19.35 -3.81
N TYR A 258 9.24 -18.33 -4.68
CA TYR A 258 8.55 -18.30 -5.95
C TYR A 258 9.46 -18.86 -7.04
N ILE A 259 9.07 -20.01 -7.62
CA ILE A 259 9.87 -20.71 -8.62
C ILE A 259 10.27 -19.79 -9.80
N SER A 260 11.49 -19.86 -10.25
CA SER A 260 12.15 -19.01 -11.25
C SER A 260 12.52 -17.59 -10.80
N VAL A 261 12.21 -17.19 -9.58
CA VAL A 261 12.65 -15.94 -8.96
C VAL A 261 13.51 -16.30 -7.76
N LEU A 262 14.83 -16.08 -7.85
CA LEU A 262 15.76 -16.46 -6.78
C LEU A 262 15.52 -15.66 -5.50
N GLU A 263 15.38 -14.34 -5.65
CA GLU A 263 15.16 -13.39 -4.56
C GLU A 263 14.48 -12.15 -5.11
N THR A 264 13.47 -11.66 -4.39
CA THR A 264 12.82 -10.37 -4.65
C THR A 264 12.12 -9.87 -3.39
N ASP A 265 11.62 -8.64 -3.43
CA ASP A 265 10.70 -8.10 -2.41
C ASP A 265 9.27 -8.03 -2.96
N GLY A 266 8.31 -7.86 -2.04
CA GLY A 266 6.89 -7.81 -2.39
C GLY A 266 6.55 -6.69 -3.37
N PRO A 267 6.96 -5.44 -3.14
CA PRO A 267 6.71 -4.34 -4.07
C PRO A 267 7.27 -4.57 -5.47
N LYS A 268 8.49 -5.09 -5.59
CA LYS A 268 9.07 -5.40 -6.91
C LYS A 268 8.34 -6.53 -7.61
N PHE A 269 7.96 -7.56 -6.85
CA PHE A 269 7.19 -8.68 -7.39
C PHE A 269 5.80 -8.23 -7.85
N ALA A 270 5.10 -7.40 -7.06
CA ALA A 270 3.81 -6.82 -7.42
C ALA A 270 3.92 -5.95 -8.68
N ALA A 271 4.95 -5.11 -8.79
CA ALA A 271 5.21 -4.30 -9.97
C ALA A 271 5.47 -5.17 -11.22
N ALA A 272 6.19 -6.29 -11.07
CA ALA A 272 6.42 -7.24 -12.17
C ALA A 272 5.12 -7.93 -12.62
N LEU A 273 4.23 -8.31 -11.68
CA LEU A 273 2.91 -8.86 -12.00
C LEU A 273 2.05 -7.84 -12.75
N GLU A 274 2.04 -6.58 -12.32
CA GLU A 274 1.31 -5.51 -12.98
C GLU A 274 1.85 -5.24 -14.38
N ALA A 275 3.16 -5.10 -14.52
CA ALA A 275 3.82 -4.92 -15.82
C ALA A 275 3.50 -6.07 -16.78
N HIS A 276 3.51 -7.32 -16.31
CA HIS A 276 3.13 -8.48 -17.12
C HIS A 276 1.65 -8.45 -17.53
N THR A 277 0.76 -8.04 -16.63
CA THR A 277 -0.67 -7.91 -16.95
C THR A 277 -0.92 -6.79 -17.97
N ARG A 278 -0.26 -5.64 -17.80
CA ARG A 278 -0.32 -4.50 -18.74
C ARG A 278 0.30 -4.78 -20.11
N ALA A 279 1.13 -5.82 -20.24
CA ALA A 279 1.66 -6.24 -21.54
C ALA A 279 0.59 -6.84 -22.46
N TYR A 280 -0.59 -7.12 -21.93
CA TYR A 280 -1.78 -7.57 -22.66
C TYR A 280 -2.86 -6.49 -22.60
N ASP A 281 -3.86 -6.59 -23.48
CA ASP A 281 -5.01 -5.69 -23.50
C ASP A 281 -5.98 -6.02 -22.35
N VAL A 282 -5.60 -5.62 -21.15
CA VAL A 282 -6.37 -5.80 -19.90
C VAL A 282 -6.73 -4.43 -19.35
N ASP A 283 -8.02 -4.19 -19.14
CA ASP A 283 -8.52 -2.97 -18.51
C ASP A 283 -8.36 -3.07 -16.97
N ILE A 284 -7.34 -2.41 -16.42
CA ILE A 284 -7.04 -2.43 -14.98
C ILE A 284 -7.66 -1.22 -14.31
N MET A 285 -8.59 -1.45 -13.39
CA MET A 285 -9.30 -0.45 -12.60
C MET A 285 -8.81 -0.52 -11.14
N ASN A 286 -7.81 0.29 -10.82
CA ASN A 286 -7.26 0.42 -9.46
C ASN A 286 -8.13 1.29 -8.57
N LEU A 287 -7.89 1.24 -7.25
CA LEU A 287 -8.59 2.00 -6.20
C LEU A 287 -10.10 1.73 -6.15
N GLN A 288 -10.52 0.57 -6.65
CA GLN A 288 -11.92 0.17 -6.69
C GLN A 288 -12.16 -1.05 -5.79
N ARG A 289 -13.12 -0.92 -4.88
CA ARG A 289 -13.54 -2.01 -4.00
C ARG A 289 -14.90 -2.55 -4.45
N ALA A 290 -14.96 -3.87 -4.66
CA ALA A 290 -16.22 -4.55 -4.88
C ALA A 290 -17.04 -4.63 -3.59
N ASP A 291 -18.34 -4.37 -3.68
CA ASP A 291 -19.27 -4.31 -2.55
C ASP A 291 -20.39 -5.34 -2.64
N LYS A 292 -20.80 -5.71 -3.86
CA LYS A 292 -21.84 -6.70 -4.08
C LYS A 292 -21.67 -7.44 -5.40
N LEU A 293 -21.92 -8.74 -5.38
CA LEU A 293 -22.04 -9.59 -6.58
C LEU A 293 -23.52 -9.88 -6.83
N ILE A 294 -23.98 -9.62 -8.05
CA ILE A 294 -25.35 -9.92 -8.49
C ILE A 294 -25.26 -10.96 -9.60
N PRO A 295 -25.64 -12.21 -9.34
CA PRO A 295 -25.69 -13.26 -10.35
C PRO A 295 -26.60 -12.92 -11.51
N ALA A 296 -26.33 -13.49 -12.69
CA ALA A 296 -27.20 -13.36 -13.85
C ALA A 296 -28.61 -13.87 -13.55
N ALA A 297 -29.63 -13.12 -13.93
CA ALA A 297 -31.04 -13.47 -13.70
C ALA A 297 -31.48 -14.70 -14.50
N GLN A 298 -30.79 -15.00 -15.61
CA GLN A 298 -31.06 -16.15 -16.48
C GLN A 298 -29.75 -16.70 -17.05
N PRO A 299 -29.71 -17.97 -17.49
CA PRO A 299 -28.52 -18.55 -18.12
C PRO A 299 -28.06 -17.68 -19.33
N GLY A 300 -26.75 -17.41 -19.42
CA GLY A 300 -26.17 -16.57 -20.47
C GLY A 300 -26.35 -15.06 -20.27
N GLY A 301 -27.02 -14.63 -19.19
CA GLY A 301 -27.13 -13.23 -18.81
C GLY A 301 -25.82 -12.65 -18.24
N LEU A 302 -25.80 -11.35 -18.04
CA LEU A 302 -24.64 -10.67 -17.45
C LEU A 302 -24.69 -10.74 -15.91
N ILE A 303 -23.53 -10.97 -15.35
CA ILE A 303 -23.26 -10.87 -13.91
C ILE A 303 -22.83 -9.43 -13.63
N GLU A 304 -23.31 -8.85 -12.53
CA GLU A 304 -22.96 -7.48 -12.14
C GLU A 304 -22.10 -7.50 -10.88
N VAL A 305 -21.07 -6.66 -10.86
CA VAL A 305 -20.25 -6.35 -9.68
C VAL A 305 -20.46 -4.89 -9.35
N GLN A 306 -21.15 -4.65 -8.22
CA GLN A 306 -21.32 -3.30 -7.69
C GLN A 306 -20.07 -2.91 -6.89
N LEU A 307 -19.64 -1.67 -7.06
CA LEU A 307 -18.47 -1.10 -6.39
C LEU A 307 -18.91 -0.22 -5.23
N ALA A 308 -18.04 -0.04 -4.25
CA ALA A 308 -18.30 0.77 -3.06
C ALA A 308 -18.60 2.24 -3.37
N ASN A 309 -18.11 2.77 -4.50
CA ASN A 309 -18.43 4.12 -4.99
C ASN A 309 -19.79 4.22 -5.69
N GLY A 310 -20.52 3.11 -5.82
CA GLY A 310 -21.81 3.02 -6.52
C GLY A 310 -21.73 2.66 -8.00
N GLY A 311 -20.54 2.50 -8.56
CA GLY A 311 -20.33 2.03 -9.94
C GLY A 311 -20.76 0.56 -10.10
N VAL A 312 -21.15 0.19 -11.32
CA VAL A 312 -21.58 -1.18 -11.65
C VAL A 312 -20.82 -1.67 -12.88
N LEU A 313 -20.08 -2.76 -12.73
CA LEU A 313 -19.39 -3.44 -13.82
C LEU A 313 -20.18 -4.68 -14.23
N LYS A 314 -20.23 -4.95 -15.54
CA LYS A 314 -20.97 -6.09 -16.12
C LYS A 314 -20.03 -7.05 -16.80
N SER A 315 -20.27 -8.35 -16.65
CA SER A 315 -19.47 -9.39 -17.28
C SER A 315 -20.25 -10.65 -17.56
N LYS A 316 -19.81 -11.41 -18.56
CA LYS A 316 -20.34 -12.77 -18.83
C LYS A 316 -19.84 -13.80 -17.83
N SER A 317 -18.64 -13.62 -17.31
CA SER A 317 -18.04 -14.46 -16.27
C SER A 317 -17.22 -13.61 -15.29
N VAL A 318 -17.19 -14.00 -14.02
CA VAL A 318 -16.46 -13.28 -12.95
C VAL A 318 -15.51 -14.24 -12.26
N ILE A 319 -14.29 -13.77 -11.99
CA ILE A 319 -13.30 -14.52 -11.18
C ILE A 319 -13.02 -13.72 -9.91
N ILE A 320 -13.36 -14.29 -8.75
CA ILE A 320 -13.11 -13.69 -7.44
C ILE A 320 -11.70 -14.10 -6.97
N SER A 321 -10.82 -13.13 -6.76
CA SER A 321 -9.44 -13.34 -6.31
C SER A 321 -9.02 -12.28 -5.27
N THR A 322 -9.96 -11.97 -4.36
CA THR A 322 -9.83 -10.90 -3.36
C THR A 322 -8.85 -11.23 -2.23
N GLY A 323 -8.32 -12.46 -2.20
CA GLY A 323 -7.34 -12.88 -1.23
C GLY A 323 -7.87 -12.96 0.21
N ALA A 324 -6.94 -12.90 1.14
CA ALA A 324 -7.23 -12.92 2.58
C ALA A 324 -6.32 -11.93 3.30
N ARG A 325 -6.66 -11.58 4.53
CA ARG A 325 -5.85 -10.75 5.40
C ARG A 325 -5.52 -11.47 6.71
N TRP A 326 -4.34 -11.20 7.24
CA TRP A 326 -3.95 -11.72 8.55
C TRP A 326 -4.75 -11.06 9.67
N ARG A 327 -5.08 -11.84 10.68
CA ARG A 327 -5.60 -11.30 11.94
C ARG A 327 -4.44 -10.71 12.72
N ASN A 328 -4.64 -9.51 13.25
CA ASN A 328 -3.70 -8.86 14.16
C ASN A 328 -4.07 -9.20 15.61
N VAL A 329 -3.04 -9.24 16.47
CA VAL A 329 -3.24 -9.35 17.93
C VAL A 329 -3.76 -8.03 18.49
N ASN A 330 -3.43 -6.91 17.81
CA ASN A 330 -3.75 -5.52 18.17
C ASN A 330 -3.16 -5.11 19.53
N VAL A 331 -1.88 -5.39 19.71
CA VAL A 331 -1.12 -4.97 20.90
C VAL A 331 -0.06 -3.92 20.52
N PRO A 332 0.40 -3.09 21.47
CA PRO A 332 1.54 -2.21 21.27
C PRO A 332 2.74 -2.95 20.68
N GLY A 333 3.45 -2.33 19.74
CA GLY A 333 4.61 -2.89 19.04
C GLY A 333 4.29 -3.77 17.85
N GLU A 334 3.08 -4.35 17.71
CA GLU A 334 2.75 -5.21 16.56
C GLU A 334 2.87 -4.47 15.23
N ALA A 335 2.26 -3.30 15.12
CA ALA A 335 2.30 -2.50 13.89
C ALA A 335 3.68 -1.84 13.69
N GLU A 336 4.33 -1.39 14.76
CA GLU A 336 5.64 -0.74 14.73
C GLU A 336 6.76 -1.66 14.22
N TYR A 337 6.73 -2.92 14.68
CA TYR A 337 7.75 -3.90 14.33
C TYR A 337 7.31 -4.85 13.22
N ARG A 338 6.21 -4.59 12.52
CA ARG A 338 5.83 -5.32 11.31
C ARG A 338 6.97 -5.27 10.30
N ASN A 339 7.38 -6.43 9.81
CA ASN A 339 8.54 -6.58 8.93
C ASN A 339 9.90 -6.19 9.56
N LYS A 340 9.95 -5.98 10.87
CA LYS A 340 11.16 -5.67 11.65
C LYS A 340 11.32 -6.62 12.83
N GLY A 341 10.79 -7.83 12.68
CA GLY A 341 10.75 -8.89 13.67
C GLY A 341 9.34 -9.43 13.93
N VAL A 342 8.26 -8.71 13.59
CA VAL A 342 6.89 -9.24 13.55
C VAL A 342 6.58 -9.73 12.15
N ALA A 343 6.20 -10.99 12.02
CA ALA A 343 5.93 -11.70 10.77
C ALA A 343 4.60 -12.48 10.86
N TYR A 344 4.03 -12.79 9.69
CA TYR A 344 2.75 -13.49 9.58
C TYR A 344 2.82 -14.76 8.73
N CYS A 345 3.92 -14.98 8.00
CA CYS A 345 4.11 -16.15 7.13
C CYS A 345 5.35 -16.95 7.56
N PRO A 346 5.21 -18.08 8.27
CA PRO A 346 6.37 -18.90 8.70
C PRO A 346 7.18 -19.42 7.52
N HIS A 347 6.51 -19.84 6.43
CA HIS A 347 7.17 -20.37 5.24
C HIS A 347 7.92 -19.29 4.43
N CYS A 348 7.50 -18.01 4.55
CA CYS A 348 8.14 -16.89 3.86
C CYS A 348 9.32 -16.36 4.68
N ASP A 349 9.05 -16.06 5.95
CA ASP A 349 9.94 -15.28 6.81
C ASP A 349 10.80 -16.16 7.75
N GLY A 350 10.41 -17.41 7.98
CA GLY A 350 11.08 -18.34 8.88
C GLY A 350 12.60 -18.44 8.66
N PRO A 351 13.09 -18.58 7.42
CA PRO A 351 14.53 -18.63 7.14
C PRO A 351 15.33 -17.41 7.63
N LEU A 352 14.71 -16.21 7.70
CA LEU A 352 15.33 -14.97 8.20
C LEU A 352 15.64 -15.02 9.70
N PHE A 353 15.02 -15.95 10.42
CA PHE A 353 15.19 -16.14 11.86
C PHE A 353 16.05 -17.36 12.22
N LYS A 354 16.82 -17.88 11.26
CA LYS A 354 17.71 -19.02 11.50
C LYS A 354 18.62 -18.78 12.69
N GLY A 355 18.59 -19.71 13.66
CA GLY A 355 19.40 -19.67 14.87
C GLY A 355 18.98 -18.64 15.93
N LYS A 356 17.84 -17.93 15.72
CA LYS A 356 17.28 -16.96 16.67
C LYS A 356 16.22 -17.59 17.57
N ARG A 357 15.81 -16.86 18.60
CA ARG A 357 14.66 -17.21 19.45
C ARG A 357 13.43 -16.49 18.92
N VAL A 358 12.30 -17.19 18.75
CA VAL A 358 11.06 -16.61 18.24
C VAL A 358 9.85 -17.00 19.09
N ALA A 359 8.80 -16.19 19.05
CA ALA A 359 7.48 -16.59 19.52
C ALA A 359 6.54 -16.89 18.35
N VAL A 360 5.59 -17.79 18.61
CA VAL A 360 4.41 -18.01 17.77
C VAL A 360 3.19 -17.70 18.61
N ILE A 361 2.35 -16.77 18.17
CA ILE A 361 1.09 -16.42 18.83
C ILE A 361 -0.04 -17.17 18.14
N GLY A 362 -0.71 -18.05 18.86
CA GLY A 362 -1.84 -18.86 18.41
C GLY A 362 -1.61 -20.37 18.56
N GLY A 363 -2.58 -21.06 19.15
CA GLY A 363 -2.52 -22.50 19.46
C GLY A 363 -3.54 -23.35 18.66
N GLY A 364 -4.05 -22.85 17.54
CA GLY A 364 -4.78 -23.62 16.54
C GLY A 364 -3.84 -24.38 15.59
N ASN A 365 -4.38 -25.12 14.60
CA ASN A 365 -3.58 -25.89 13.64
C ASN A 365 -2.47 -25.04 13.02
N SER A 366 -2.79 -23.88 12.47
CA SER A 366 -1.81 -22.99 11.80
C SER A 366 -0.67 -22.57 12.74
N GLY A 367 -0.97 -22.23 14.00
CA GLY A 367 0.06 -21.81 14.96
C GLY A 367 0.94 -22.97 15.41
N VAL A 368 0.34 -24.14 15.61
CA VAL A 368 1.10 -25.34 15.99
C VAL A 368 1.96 -25.85 14.82
N GLU A 369 1.45 -25.87 13.60
CA GLU A 369 2.22 -26.18 12.39
C GLU A 369 3.38 -25.20 12.20
N ALA A 370 3.10 -23.89 12.33
CA ALA A 370 4.13 -22.87 12.27
C ALA A 370 5.23 -23.06 13.30
N ALA A 371 4.87 -23.39 14.55
CA ALA A 371 5.84 -23.66 15.61
C ALA A 371 6.68 -24.91 15.33
N ILE A 372 6.09 -25.96 14.74
CA ILE A 372 6.81 -27.17 14.33
C ILE A 372 7.81 -26.86 13.21
N ASP A 373 7.38 -26.13 12.17
CA ASP A 373 8.22 -25.74 11.03
C ASP A 373 9.41 -24.87 11.51
N LEU A 374 9.10 -23.84 12.28
CA LEU A 374 10.12 -22.93 12.82
C LEU A 374 11.11 -23.64 13.74
N ALA A 375 10.67 -24.62 14.52
CA ALA A 375 11.56 -25.39 15.40
C ALA A 375 12.67 -26.13 14.63
N GLY A 376 12.48 -26.40 13.34
CA GLY A 376 13.50 -26.98 12.47
C GLY A 376 14.55 -25.97 11.97
N VAL A 377 14.31 -24.68 12.14
CA VAL A 377 15.15 -23.61 11.56
C VAL A 377 15.74 -22.69 12.62
N VAL A 378 14.97 -22.37 13.67
CA VAL A 378 15.35 -21.40 14.73
C VAL A 378 15.97 -22.09 15.95
N ALA A 379 16.61 -21.32 16.82
CA ALA A 379 17.19 -21.87 18.04
C ALA A 379 16.13 -22.30 19.07
N HIS A 380 15.04 -21.53 19.19
CA HIS A 380 13.99 -21.78 20.17
C HIS A 380 12.67 -21.17 19.74
N VAL A 381 11.57 -21.88 20.00
CA VAL A 381 10.21 -21.40 19.74
C VAL A 381 9.43 -21.33 21.06
N THR A 382 8.84 -20.18 21.34
CA THR A 382 7.89 -19.98 22.44
C THR A 382 6.49 -19.85 21.84
N LEU A 383 5.63 -20.85 22.04
CA LEU A 383 4.23 -20.78 21.58
C LEU A 383 3.36 -20.16 22.67
N ILE A 384 2.64 -19.11 22.33
CA ILE A 384 1.74 -18.34 23.21
C ILE A 384 0.29 -18.59 22.77
N GLU A 385 -0.51 -19.19 23.64
CA GLU A 385 -1.94 -19.44 23.40
C GLU A 385 -2.81 -18.75 24.47
N PHE A 386 -3.78 -17.98 24.00
CA PHE A 386 -4.72 -17.28 24.87
C PHE A 386 -5.66 -18.23 25.65
N ALA A 387 -6.06 -19.34 25.05
CA ALA A 387 -6.93 -20.33 25.68
C ALA A 387 -6.17 -21.21 26.68
N GLU A 388 -6.93 -21.91 27.51
CA GLU A 388 -6.41 -22.86 28.50
C GLU A 388 -5.72 -24.08 27.84
N GLN A 389 -6.11 -24.43 26.61
CA GLN A 389 -5.59 -25.58 25.88
C GLN A 389 -5.37 -25.23 24.41
N LEU A 390 -4.41 -25.90 23.80
CA LEU A 390 -4.22 -25.85 22.35
C LEU A 390 -5.45 -26.45 21.64
N LYS A 391 -5.89 -25.79 20.55
CA LYS A 391 -7.05 -26.19 19.75
C LYS A 391 -6.66 -26.90 18.46
N ALA A 392 -5.37 -27.22 18.31
CA ALA A 392 -4.87 -27.99 17.17
C ALA A 392 -5.18 -29.48 17.31
N ASP A 393 -5.08 -30.20 16.18
CA ASP A 393 -5.24 -31.63 16.12
C ASP A 393 -4.24 -32.35 17.03
N ALA A 394 -4.69 -33.42 17.68
CA ALA A 394 -3.89 -34.13 18.67
C ALA A 394 -2.53 -34.62 18.14
N VAL A 395 -2.46 -35.00 16.86
CA VAL A 395 -1.22 -35.42 16.20
C VAL A 395 -0.21 -34.27 16.16
N LEU A 396 -0.65 -33.07 15.81
CA LEU A 396 0.18 -31.86 15.76
C LEU A 396 0.64 -31.45 17.16
N VAL A 397 -0.26 -31.46 18.13
CA VAL A 397 0.07 -31.15 19.54
C VAL A 397 1.10 -32.13 20.11
N ASN A 398 0.96 -33.41 19.84
CA ASN A 398 1.91 -34.43 20.29
C ASN A 398 3.27 -34.26 19.62
N LYS A 399 3.30 -33.95 18.32
CA LYS A 399 4.53 -33.63 17.59
C LYS A 399 5.22 -32.39 18.19
N LEU A 400 4.49 -31.30 18.41
CA LEU A 400 5.01 -30.08 18.99
C LEU A 400 5.65 -30.34 20.36
N LYS A 401 4.96 -31.05 21.26
CA LYS A 401 5.44 -31.40 22.60
C LYS A 401 6.66 -32.31 22.60
N SER A 402 6.95 -33.02 21.52
CA SER A 402 8.14 -33.87 21.40
C SER A 402 9.41 -33.10 21.00
N LEU A 403 9.28 -31.81 20.63
CA LEU A 403 10.41 -31.00 20.18
C LEU A 403 11.13 -30.37 21.38
N PRO A 404 12.46 -30.58 21.55
CA PRO A 404 13.19 -30.14 22.72
C PRO A 404 13.43 -28.63 22.80
N ASN A 405 13.28 -27.93 21.67
CA ASN A 405 13.50 -26.49 21.57
C ASN A 405 12.17 -25.71 21.48
N VAL A 406 11.07 -26.30 21.96
CA VAL A 406 9.74 -25.64 21.97
C VAL A 406 9.25 -25.51 23.39
N GLU A 407 8.83 -24.33 23.79
CA GLU A 407 8.15 -24.03 25.05
C GLU A 407 6.71 -23.58 24.75
N ILE A 408 5.73 -24.05 25.55
CA ILE A 408 4.30 -23.79 25.31
C ILE A 408 3.71 -23.09 26.54
N HIS A 409 3.12 -21.91 26.32
CA HIS A 409 2.37 -21.17 27.33
C HIS A 409 0.92 -21.06 26.92
N THR A 410 0.03 -21.71 27.65
CA THR A 410 -1.43 -21.57 27.55
C THR A 410 -1.95 -20.59 28.61
N ASN A 411 -3.21 -20.16 28.54
CA ASN A 411 -3.74 -19.05 29.33
C ASN A 411 -2.92 -17.76 29.22
N ALA A 412 -2.16 -17.58 28.14
CA ALA A 412 -1.20 -16.50 27.98
C ALA A 412 -1.75 -15.45 27.01
N GLN A 413 -2.13 -14.30 27.55
CA GLN A 413 -2.57 -13.16 26.77
C GLN A 413 -1.38 -12.28 26.41
N THR A 414 -0.99 -12.24 25.16
CA THR A 414 0.01 -11.27 24.68
C THR A 414 -0.47 -9.85 24.98
N THR A 415 0.37 -9.03 25.58
CA THR A 415 0.06 -7.65 25.98
C THR A 415 0.89 -6.62 25.22
N GLU A 416 2.12 -6.97 24.81
CA GLU A 416 3.03 -6.06 24.14
C GLU A 416 4.10 -6.82 23.37
N ILE A 417 4.57 -6.28 22.26
CA ILE A 417 5.78 -6.68 21.56
C ILE A 417 6.79 -5.55 21.74
N THR A 418 7.93 -5.85 22.34
CA THR A 418 8.98 -4.86 22.63
C THR A 418 10.09 -4.89 21.58
N GLY A 419 10.78 -3.76 21.42
CA GLY A 419 11.92 -3.69 20.52
C GLY A 419 12.93 -2.62 20.90
N VAL A 420 14.11 -2.73 20.31
CA VAL A 420 15.23 -1.78 20.46
C VAL A 420 15.81 -1.52 19.08
N GLU A 421 16.15 -0.26 18.80
CA GLU A 421 16.72 0.16 17.52
C GLU A 421 15.89 -0.28 16.30
N GLY A 422 14.55 -0.25 16.46
CA GLY A 422 13.63 -0.60 15.40
C GLY A 422 13.49 -2.10 15.09
N LYS A 423 13.96 -2.99 15.97
CA LYS A 423 13.83 -4.45 15.84
C LYS A 423 13.23 -5.05 17.09
N VAL A 424 12.49 -6.15 16.93
CA VAL A 424 11.95 -6.92 18.06
C VAL A 424 13.07 -7.43 18.96
N ASN A 425 12.90 -7.26 20.27
CA ASN A 425 13.79 -7.82 21.29
C ASN A 425 13.05 -8.62 22.37
N GLY A 426 11.71 -8.66 22.34
CA GLY A 426 10.94 -9.39 23.32
C GLY A 426 9.42 -9.33 23.08
N LEU A 427 8.73 -10.10 23.92
CA LEU A 427 7.26 -10.17 23.98
C LEU A 427 6.83 -10.26 25.43
N SER A 428 5.84 -9.47 25.83
CA SER A 428 5.19 -9.53 27.14
C SER A 428 3.82 -10.21 27.03
N TYR A 429 3.50 -11.04 28.02
CA TYR A 429 2.19 -11.64 28.14
C TYR A 429 1.73 -11.71 29.60
N LYS A 430 0.44 -11.72 29.81
CA LYS A 430 -0.22 -11.95 31.10
C LYS A 430 -0.71 -13.37 31.19
N ASP A 431 -0.32 -14.08 32.24
CA ASP A 431 -0.95 -15.36 32.61
C ASP A 431 -2.37 -15.07 33.13
N ARG A 432 -3.38 -15.54 32.41
CA ARG A 432 -4.79 -15.30 32.71
C ARG A 432 -5.30 -16.10 33.92
N ALA A 433 -4.61 -17.17 34.31
CA ALA A 433 -4.97 -17.97 35.47
C ALA A 433 -4.47 -17.35 36.78
N THR A 434 -3.24 -16.80 36.76
CA THR A 434 -2.60 -16.24 37.96
C THR A 434 -2.64 -14.72 38.00
N GLY A 435 -2.85 -14.05 36.85
CA GLY A 435 -2.76 -12.60 36.69
C GLY A 435 -1.32 -12.06 36.63
N ALA A 436 -0.31 -12.93 36.64
CA ALA A 436 1.11 -12.55 36.61
C ALA A 436 1.52 -12.06 35.20
N ASP A 437 2.35 -11.03 35.16
CA ASP A 437 2.97 -10.54 33.94
C ASP A 437 4.30 -11.23 33.70
N HIS A 438 4.55 -11.61 32.47
CA HIS A 438 5.76 -12.29 32.01
C HIS A 438 6.38 -11.58 30.83
N HIS A 439 7.70 -11.67 30.70
CA HIS A 439 8.43 -11.17 29.55
C HIS A 439 9.37 -12.24 29.01
N VAL A 440 9.39 -12.42 27.68
CA VAL A 440 10.27 -13.37 26.99
C VAL A 440 11.17 -12.60 26.05
N ALA A 441 12.48 -12.73 26.24
CA ALA A 441 13.48 -12.16 25.34
C ALA A 441 13.59 -13.03 24.07
N LEU A 442 13.39 -12.40 22.90
CA LEU A 442 13.39 -13.08 21.60
C LEU A 442 13.57 -12.05 20.47
N GLU A 443 13.87 -12.51 19.26
CA GLU A 443 14.19 -11.64 18.12
C GLU A 443 13.13 -11.68 17.02
N GLY A 444 12.05 -12.46 17.20
CA GLY A 444 10.97 -12.52 16.22
C GLY A 444 9.65 -13.02 16.80
N VAL A 445 8.55 -12.52 16.26
CA VAL A 445 7.18 -12.89 16.63
C VAL A 445 6.39 -13.25 15.39
N PHE A 446 5.87 -14.48 15.33
CA PHE A 446 4.99 -14.95 14.27
C PHE A 446 3.54 -14.94 14.76
N VAL A 447 2.70 -14.11 14.14
CA VAL A 447 1.28 -14.01 14.50
C VAL A 447 0.49 -15.02 13.67
N GLN A 448 -0.03 -16.06 14.33
CA GLN A 448 -0.72 -17.21 13.70
C GLN A 448 -2.12 -17.43 14.29
N ILE A 449 -2.90 -16.37 14.40
CA ILE A 449 -4.28 -16.40 14.94
C ILE A 449 -5.34 -16.45 13.84
N GLY A 450 -4.94 -16.84 12.65
CA GLY A 450 -5.79 -17.13 11.50
C GLY A 450 -5.77 -16.07 10.41
N LEU A 451 -6.26 -16.50 9.25
CA LEU A 451 -6.55 -15.66 8.10
C LEU A 451 -8.04 -15.33 8.06
N VAL A 452 -8.36 -14.14 7.54
CA VAL A 452 -9.73 -13.73 7.27
C VAL A 452 -9.86 -13.54 5.76
N PRO A 453 -10.58 -14.41 5.04
CA PRO A 453 -10.84 -14.22 3.64
C PRO A 453 -11.58 -12.90 3.38
N ASN A 454 -11.24 -12.21 2.30
CA ASN A 454 -11.88 -10.95 1.91
C ASN A 454 -13.18 -11.23 1.13
N THR A 455 -14.16 -11.84 1.80
CA THR A 455 -15.36 -12.44 1.22
C THR A 455 -16.65 -11.98 1.88
N GLU A 456 -16.59 -11.06 2.83
CA GLU A 456 -17.76 -10.59 3.60
C GLU A 456 -18.87 -10.08 2.69
N TRP A 457 -18.51 -9.42 1.58
CA TRP A 457 -19.41 -8.87 0.58
C TRP A 457 -20.13 -9.92 -0.28
N LEU A 458 -19.68 -11.18 -0.22
CA LEU A 458 -20.24 -12.33 -0.96
C LEU A 458 -21.21 -13.17 -0.12
N LYS A 459 -21.35 -12.81 1.17
CA LYS A 459 -22.22 -13.56 2.09
C LYS A 459 -23.67 -13.54 1.61
N GLY A 460 -24.26 -14.73 1.51
CA GLY A 460 -25.61 -14.93 0.99
C GLY A 460 -25.72 -15.00 -0.54
N THR A 461 -24.61 -14.73 -1.27
CA THR A 461 -24.54 -14.89 -2.73
C THR A 461 -23.75 -16.14 -3.14
N LEU A 462 -22.58 -16.35 -2.54
CA LEU A 462 -21.77 -17.54 -2.75
C LEU A 462 -21.81 -18.46 -1.54
N GLU A 463 -21.58 -19.76 -1.79
CA GLU A 463 -21.39 -20.73 -0.73
C GLU A 463 -20.01 -20.56 -0.09
N LEU A 464 -20.02 -20.28 1.22
CA LEU A 464 -18.83 -20.05 2.02
C LEU A 464 -18.65 -21.15 3.05
N SER A 465 -17.41 -21.52 3.33
CA SER A 465 -17.05 -22.40 4.45
C SER A 465 -17.38 -21.73 5.80
N ARG A 466 -17.32 -22.49 6.88
CA ARG A 466 -17.46 -21.95 8.26
C ARG A 466 -16.41 -20.90 8.61
N PHE A 467 -15.32 -20.83 7.84
CA PHE A 467 -14.25 -19.84 8.00
C PHE A 467 -14.38 -18.64 7.06
N GLY A 468 -15.43 -18.61 6.23
CA GLY A 468 -15.70 -17.55 5.26
C GLY A 468 -15.00 -17.72 3.93
N GLU A 469 -14.32 -18.84 3.67
CA GLU A 469 -13.67 -19.11 2.39
C GLU A 469 -14.70 -19.49 1.32
N ILE A 470 -14.48 -19.07 0.08
CA ILE A 470 -15.34 -19.45 -1.05
C ILE A 470 -15.13 -20.94 -1.36
N MET A 471 -16.21 -21.71 -1.38
CA MET A 471 -16.17 -23.10 -1.78
C MET A 471 -16.03 -23.21 -3.30
N VAL A 472 -15.04 -23.96 -3.76
CA VAL A 472 -14.74 -24.15 -5.18
C VAL A 472 -14.50 -25.60 -5.53
N ASP A 473 -14.83 -25.97 -6.77
CA ASP A 473 -14.49 -27.27 -7.34
C ASP A 473 -13.03 -27.31 -7.85
N ALA A 474 -12.65 -28.45 -8.43
CA ALA A 474 -11.31 -28.65 -8.99
C ALA A 474 -10.97 -27.67 -10.14
N LYS A 475 -11.94 -27.03 -10.77
CA LYS A 475 -11.77 -26.03 -11.84
C LYS A 475 -11.82 -24.59 -11.33
N GLY A 476 -12.05 -24.39 -10.04
CA GLY A 476 -12.26 -23.07 -9.44
C GLY A 476 -13.69 -22.55 -9.59
N ALA A 477 -14.65 -23.36 -10.03
CA ALA A 477 -16.05 -22.95 -10.15
C ALA A 477 -16.72 -22.90 -8.79
N THR A 478 -17.55 -21.88 -8.57
CA THR A 478 -18.39 -21.73 -7.38
C THR A 478 -19.77 -22.35 -7.58
N ASN A 479 -20.64 -22.25 -6.58
CA ASN A 479 -22.05 -22.65 -6.69
C ASN A 479 -22.88 -21.77 -7.64
N VAL A 480 -22.37 -20.62 -8.09
CA VAL A 480 -23.05 -19.71 -9.03
C VAL A 480 -22.47 -19.90 -10.43
N PRO A 481 -23.28 -20.27 -11.44
CA PRO A 481 -22.81 -20.43 -12.81
C PRO A 481 -22.15 -19.18 -13.36
N GLY A 482 -20.99 -19.32 -14.02
CA GLY A 482 -20.21 -18.22 -14.56
C GLY A 482 -19.35 -17.47 -13.52
N VAL A 483 -19.45 -17.84 -12.23
CA VAL A 483 -18.61 -17.27 -11.17
C VAL A 483 -17.57 -18.29 -10.72
N PHE A 484 -16.33 -17.88 -10.77
CA PHE A 484 -15.14 -18.65 -10.37
C PHE A 484 -14.44 -17.95 -9.22
N ALA A 485 -13.60 -18.67 -8.49
CA ALA A 485 -12.76 -18.05 -7.46
C ALA A 485 -11.37 -18.73 -7.41
N ALA A 486 -10.37 -17.98 -6.96
CA ALA A 486 -8.98 -18.41 -6.95
C ALA A 486 -8.18 -17.78 -5.79
N GLY A 487 -7.16 -18.51 -5.34
CA GLY A 487 -6.20 -18.07 -4.33
C GLY A 487 -6.77 -18.07 -2.91
N ASP A 488 -6.20 -17.23 -2.05
CA ASP A 488 -6.34 -17.29 -0.60
C ASP A 488 -7.77 -17.07 -0.07
N CYS A 489 -8.67 -16.47 -0.86
CA CYS A 489 -10.08 -16.33 -0.50
C CYS A 489 -10.90 -17.63 -0.63
N THR A 490 -10.34 -18.71 -1.16
CA THR A 490 -11.02 -19.97 -1.44
C THR A 490 -10.68 -21.06 -0.42
N THR A 491 -11.37 -22.20 -0.50
CA THR A 491 -11.08 -23.40 0.32
C THR A 491 -9.84 -24.19 -0.14
N VAL A 492 -9.11 -23.69 -1.16
CA VAL A 492 -7.86 -24.31 -1.61
C VAL A 492 -6.82 -24.23 -0.49
N PRO A 493 -6.19 -25.37 -0.13
CA PRO A 493 -5.17 -25.40 0.93
C PRO A 493 -3.88 -24.69 0.50
N TYR A 494 -3.02 -24.39 1.49
CA TYR A 494 -1.68 -23.80 1.29
C TYR A 494 -1.70 -22.42 0.61
N LYS A 495 -1.98 -21.39 1.40
CA LYS A 495 -2.04 -19.99 0.96
C LYS A 495 -0.62 -19.47 0.63
N GLN A 496 -0.19 -19.67 -0.61
CA GLN A 496 1.14 -19.29 -1.13
C GLN A 496 1.00 -18.55 -2.47
N ILE A 497 1.94 -17.65 -2.76
CA ILE A 497 1.93 -16.82 -3.99
C ILE A 497 1.87 -17.70 -5.25
N VAL A 498 2.71 -18.74 -5.32
CA VAL A 498 2.76 -19.64 -6.49
C VAL A 498 1.49 -20.47 -6.64
N ILE A 499 0.87 -20.89 -5.54
CA ILE A 499 -0.40 -21.64 -5.56
C ILE A 499 -1.53 -20.72 -6.00
N ALA A 500 -1.60 -19.50 -5.44
CA ALA A 500 -2.58 -18.49 -5.84
C ALA A 500 -2.49 -18.17 -7.34
N ALA A 501 -1.28 -18.01 -7.88
CA ALA A 501 -1.07 -17.80 -9.32
C ALA A 501 -1.55 -18.98 -10.16
N GLY A 502 -1.25 -20.22 -9.73
CA GLY A 502 -1.75 -21.44 -10.37
C GLY A 502 -3.27 -21.54 -10.35
N ASP A 503 -3.90 -21.21 -9.21
CA ASP A 503 -5.36 -21.20 -9.08
C ASP A 503 -6.00 -20.14 -9.99
N GLY A 504 -5.41 -18.95 -10.09
CA GLY A 504 -5.87 -17.90 -10.99
C GLY A 504 -5.86 -18.34 -12.45
N ALA A 505 -4.76 -18.96 -12.88
CA ALA A 505 -4.65 -19.56 -14.23
C ALA A 505 -5.73 -20.64 -14.47
N LYS A 506 -5.95 -21.52 -13.49
CA LYS A 506 -6.96 -22.57 -13.53
C LYS A 506 -8.38 -21.99 -13.63
N ALA A 507 -8.70 -20.99 -12.80
CA ALA A 507 -10.00 -20.33 -12.82
C ALA A 507 -10.28 -19.62 -14.16
N ALA A 508 -9.27 -18.98 -14.76
CA ALA A 508 -9.38 -18.37 -16.09
C ALA A 508 -9.67 -19.41 -17.19
N LEU A 509 -9.04 -20.58 -17.13
CA LEU A 509 -9.33 -21.68 -18.05
C LEU A 509 -10.76 -22.22 -17.85
N GLY A 510 -11.22 -22.31 -16.59
CA GLY A 510 -12.60 -22.67 -16.25
C GLY A 510 -13.62 -21.66 -16.78
N ALA A 511 -13.34 -20.36 -16.60
CA ALA A 511 -14.17 -19.29 -17.13
C ALA A 511 -14.25 -19.31 -18.66
N PHE A 512 -13.14 -19.57 -19.35
CA PHE A 512 -13.11 -19.72 -20.80
C PHE A 512 -13.93 -20.91 -21.29
N ASP A 513 -13.83 -22.09 -20.61
CA ASP A 513 -14.66 -23.26 -20.91
C ASP A 513 -16.16 -22.94 -20.74
N HIS A 514 -16.51 -22.19 -19.68
CA HIS A 514 -17.89 -21.72 -19.46
C HIS A 514 -18.38 -20.81 -20.59
N LEU A 515 -17.56 -19.84 -21.03
CA LEU A 515 -17.92 -18.91 -22.11
C LEU A 515 -18.18 -19.63 -23.43
N ILE A 516 -17.33 -20.61 -23.77
CA ILE A 516 -17.52 -21.40 -25.00
C ILE A 516 -18.85 -22.16 -24.94
N ARG A 517 -19.17 -22.80 -23.83
CA ARG A 517 -20.40 -23.58 -23.67
C ARG A 517 -21.65 -22.73 -23.63
N SER A 518 -21.56 -21.52 -23.06
CA SER A 518 -22.67 -20.58 -22.96
C SER A 518 -22.96 -19.85 -24.28
N SER A 519 -22.03 -19.83 -25.23
CA SER A 519 -22.18 -19.18 -26.54
C SER A 519 -22.86 -20.07 -27.59
N VAL A 520 -23.02 -21.36 -27.33
CA VAL A 520 -23.70 -22.29 -28.25
C VAL A 520 -25.21 -22.25 -27.98
N PRO A 521 -26.06 -21.91 -28.97
CA PRO A 521 -27.51 -22.05 -28.81
C PRO A 521 -27.88 -23.49 -28.47
N ALA A 522 -28.77 -23.70 -27.50
CA ALA A 522 -29.25 -25.00 -27.09
C ALA A 522 -30.05 -25.71 -28.20
#